data_4542065eaa8fb316effcfb2f049fe6ff
#
_entry.id   4542065eaa8fb316effcfb2f049fe6ff
#
_cell.length_a   1.000
_cell.length_b   1.000
_cell.length_c   1.000
_cell.angle_alpha   90.00
_cell.angle_beta   90.00
_cell.angle_gamma   90.00
#
_symmetry.space_group_name_H-M   'P 1'
#
loop_
_entity.id
_entity.type
_entity.pdbx_description
1 polymer ?
#
loop_
_entity_poly.entity_id
_entity_poly.type
_entity_poly.pdbx_seq_one_letter_code
_entity_poly.pdbx_strand_id
1 'polypeptide(L)'
;MNRRNKIIIILVIVIIVGIVAVIANSFLSTPTLTLGDKNILVLAVDKNEQSGGGLDMAFMVELDNGTIANYTPVYPGGMTHPTKHALGGLSGPMMLHDCLWDGPEQGMEYAKEIVEYNTGMHADAVVIIYDDGLDAIIDSIRPLKVDGVVTNLSSVDIVRQNDNYAGYAGRDSGITGNMSRGDAVLVLVKALSEASKDPIKKDTMTKVAIEEYSKGNIVMSPSGSFIKLMATKGFESLS
;
A
#
# COMPACT_ATOMS: atom_id res chain seq x y z
N MET A 1 -24.19 -11.98 -45.15
CA MET A 1 -24.17 -11.14 -43.93
C MET A 1 -24.79 -9.79 -44.27
N ASN A 2 -25.82 -9.40 -43.52
CA ASN A 2 -26.58 -8.18 -43.80
C ASN A 2 -25.71 -6.93 -43.52
N ARG A 3 -25.90 -5.84 -44.29
CA ARG A 3 -25.13 -4.57 -44.15
C ARG A 3 -25.10 -4.05 -42.73
N ARG A 4 -26.23 -4.19 -42.01
CA ARG A 4 -26.35 -3.82 -40.58
C ARG A 4 -25.42 -4.63 -39.67
N ASN A 5 -25.30 -5.94 -39.91
CA ASN A 5 -24.41 -6.80 -39.12
C ASN A 5 -22.91 -6.50 -39.37
N LYS A 6 -22.56 -6.12 -40.60
CA LYS A 6 -21.19 -5.68 -40.91
C LYS A 6 -20.81 -4.40 -40.15
N ILE A 7 -21.73 -3.42 -40.07
CA ILE A 7 -21.52 -2.17 -39.35
C ILE A 7 -21.35 -2.43 -37.85
N ILE A 8 -22.21 -3.29 -37.27
CA ILE A 8 -22.11 -3.65 -35.84
C ILE A 8 -20.76 -4.31 -35.51
N ILE A 9 -20.32 -5.25 -36.34
CA ILE A 9 -19.03 -5.94 -36.16
C ILE A 9 -17.87 -4.95 -36.23
N ILE A 10 -17.88 -4.03 -37.19
CA ILE A 10 -16.84 -3.00 -37.34
C ILE A 10 -16.84 -2.10 -36.09
N LEU A 11 -18.00 -1.70 -35.59
CA LEU A 11 -18.11 -0.86 -34.40
C LEU A 11 -17.58 -1.56 -33.15
N VAL A 12 -17.90 -2.85 -32.96
CA VAL A 12 -17.37 -3.68 -31.88
C VAL A 12 -15.84 -3.80 -31.95
N ILE A 13 -15.30 -4.04 -33.13
CA ILE A 13 -13.84 -4.12 -33.32
C ILE A 13 -13.17 -2.78 -33.00
N VAL A 14 -13.72 -1.64 -33.41
CA VAL A 14 -13.18 -0.29 -33.10
C VAL A 14 -13.21 -0.03 -31.58
N ILE A 15 -14.28 -0.42 -30.89
CA ILE A 15 -14.36 -0.30 -29.44
C ILE A 15 -13.29 -1.17 -28.75
N ILE A 16 -13.14 -2.43 -29.17
CA ILE A 16 -12.13 -3.34 -28.61
C ILE A 16 -10.72 -2.78 -28.85
N VAL A 17 -10.41 -2.33 -30.04
CA VAL A 17 -9.10 -1.72 -30.37
C VAL A 17 -8.87 -0.45 -29.55
N GLY A 18 -9.91 0.38 -29.38
CA GLY A 18 -9.85 1.57 -28.52
C GLY A 18 -9.54 1.22 -27.07
N ILE A 19 -10.23 0.23 -26.50
CA ILE A 19 -9.99 -0.24 -25.12
C ILE A 19 -8.58 -0.80 -24.98
N VAL A 20 -8.14 -1.64 -25.93
CA VAL A 20 -6.78 -2.21 -25.93
C VAL A 20 -5.72 -1.11 -26.03
N ALA A 21 -5.94 -0.09 -26.86
CA ALA A 21 -5.03 1.04 -26.99
C ALA A 21 -4.93 1.87 -25.70
N VAL A 22 -6.05 2.11 -25.01
CA VAL A 22 -6.07 2.82 -23.71
C VAL A 22 -5.33 2.01 -22.65
N ILE A 23 -5.60 0.71 -22.55
CA ILE A 23 -4.92 -0.18 -21.62
C ILE A 23 -3.41 -0.23 -21.93
N ALA A 24 -3.03 -0.42 -23.18
CA ALA A 24 -1.63 -0.45 -23.59
C ALA A 24 -0.92 0.87 -23.30
N ASN A 25 -1.55 2.01 -23.59
CA ASN A 25 -0.96 3.32 -23.30
C ASN A 25 -0.81 3.55 -21.78
N SER A 26 -1.83 3.22 -20.99
CA SER A 26 -1.75 3.29 -19.54
C SER A 26 -0.63 2.39 -19.01
N PHE A 27 -0.48 1.19 -19.53
CA PHE A 27 0.56 0.25 -19.15
C PHE A 27 1.96 0.71 -19.56
N LEU A 28 2.12 1.31 -20.75
CA LEU A 28 3.40 1.82 -21.25
C LEU A 28 3.83 3.12 -20.56
N SER A 29 2.88 3.99 -20.22
CA SER A 29 3.15 5.27 -19.53
C SER A 29 3.37 5.12 -18.04
N THR A 30 3.01 3.97 -17.44
CA THR A 30 3.22 3.72 -16.03
C THR A 30 4.71 3.58 -15.71
N PRO A 31 5.25 4.25 -14.67
CA PRO A 31 6.62 4.10 -14.27
C PRO A 31 7.02 2.65 -14.04
N THR A 32 8.21 2.30 -14.49
CA THR A 32 8.75 0.96 -14.26
C THR A 32 9.50 0.96 -12.93
N LEU A 33 8.86 0.48 -11.87
CA LEU A 33 9.42 0.41 -10.52
C LEU A 33 10.53 -0.63 -10.37
N THR A 34 10.80 -1.40 -11.41
CA THR A 34 11.81 -2.47 -11.44
C THR A 34 13.13 -2.05 -12.06
N LEU A 35 13.27 -0.78 -12.46
CA LEU A 35 14.48 -0.26 -13.10
C LEU A 35 14.99 0.98 -12.35
N GLY A 36 16.26 0.92 -11.96
CA GLY A 36 16.95 1.99 -11.22
C GLY A 36 16.39 2.18 -9.80
N ASP A 37 16.81 3.27 -9.17
CA ASP A 37 16.36 3.63 -7.84
C ASP A 37 14.95 4.23 -7.91
N LYS A 38 14.05 3.70 -7.09
CA LYS A 38 12.64 4.10 -7.02
C LYS A 38 12.16 4.16 -5.58
N ASN A 39 11.32 5.13 -5.29
CA ASN A 39 10.72 5.30 -3.98
C ASN A 39 9.20 5.04 -4.04
N ILE A 40 8.73 4.21 -3.13
CA ILE A 40 7.30 3.94 -2.96
C ILE A 40 6.89 4.44 -1.58
N LEU A 41 5.91 5.33 -1.55
CA LEU A 41 5.24 5.70 -0.30
C LEU A 41 4.18 4.64 0.02
N VAL A 42 4.37 3.90 1.10
CA VAL A 42 3.43 2.88 1.57
C VAL A 42 2.59 3.47 2.69
N LEU A 43 1.28 3.38 2.54
CA LEU A 43 0.27 3.85 3.50
C LEU A 43 -0.47 2.63 4.05
N ALA A 44 -0.38 2.36 5.35
CA ALA A 44 -1.16 1.32 6.01
C ALA A 44 -2.39 1.96 6.66
N VAL A 45 -3.55 1.42 6.36
CA VAL A 45 -4.86 2.03 6.65
C VAL A 45 -5.77 1.03 7.38
N ASP A 46 -6.30 1.44 8.53
CA ASP A 46 -7.38 0.75 9.22
C ASP A 46 -8.73 1.24 8.66
N LYS A 47 -9.44 0.39 7.92
CA LYS A 47 -10.77 0.70 7.36
C LYS A 47 -11.84 1.01 8.41
N ASN A 48 -11.64 0.52 9.63
CA ASN A 48 -12.61 0.69 10.71
C ASN A 48 -12.44 2.01 11.46
N GLU A 49 -11.35 2.74 11.22
CA GLU A 49 -11.15 4.06 11.80
C GLU A 49 -11.91 5.11 10.98
N GLN A 50 -12.93 5.74 11.62
CA GLN A 50 -13.89 6.59 10.92
C GLN A 50 -13.42 8.03 10.66
N SER A 51 -12.35 8.47 11.28
CA SER A 51 -11.86 9.84 11.16
C SER A 51 -10.71 9.95 10.17
N GLY A 52 -10.86 10.77 9.15
CA GLY A 52 -9.76 11.15 8.27
C GLY A 52 -9.25 10.09 7.30
N GLY A 53 -9.92 8.92 7.26
CA GLY A 53 -9.55 7.82 6.36
C GLY A 53 -8.65 6.76 6.98
N GLY A 54 -8.42 6.81 8.29
CA GLY A 54 -7.78 5.71 9.04
C GLY A 54 -6.31 5.43 8.70
N LEU A 55 -5.55 6.44 8.28
CA LEU A 55 -4.12 6.27 8.02
C LEU A 55 -3.36 6.08 9.33
N ASP A 56 -2.98 4.86 9.61
CA ASP A 56 -2.22 4.50 10.81
C ASP A 56 -0.71 4.68 10.66
N MET A 57 -0.19 4.39 9.47
CA MET A 57 1.26 4.34 9.24
C MET A 57 1.61 4.73 7.81
N ALA A 58 2.78 5.36 7.66
CA ALA A 58 3.38 5.64 6.37
C ALA A 58 4.88 5.33 6.38
N PHE A 59 5.37 4.77 5.27
CA PHE A 59 6.78 4.45 5.05
C PHE A 59 7.21 4.90 3.68
N MET A 60 8.45 5.38 3.57
CA MET A 60 9.13 5.43 2.30
C MET A 60 9.94 4.14 2.11
N VAL A 61 9.64 3.39 1.07
CA VAL A 61 10.35 2.17 0.68
C VAL A 61 11.21 2.50 -0.54
N GLU A 62 12.51 2.33 -0.40
CA GLU A 62 13.48 2.54 -1.46
C GLU A 62 13.73 1.21 -2.19
N LEU A 63 13.59 1.23 -3.50
CA LEU A 63 13.87 0.08 -4.36
C LEU A 63 15.13 0.34 -5.17
N ASP A 64 16.02 -0.63 -5.21
CA ASP A 64 17.08 -0.76 -6.21
C ASP A 64 16.70 -1.87 -7.19
N ASN A 65 16.47 -1.49 -8.44
CA ASN A 65 16.03 -2.41 -9.49
C ASN A 65 14.86 -3.31 -9.06
N GLY A 66 13.88 -2.72 -8.37
CA GLY A 66 12.69 -3.41 -7.87
C GLY A 66 12.90 -4.32 -6.66
N THR A 67 14.09 -4.30 -6.06
CA THR A 67 14.38 -4.99 -4.79
C THR A 67 14.40 -3.96 -3.67
N ILE A 68 13.78 -4.28 -2.54
CA ILE A 68 13.79 -3.37 -1.38
C ILE A 68 15.23 -3.21 -0.89
N ALA A 69 15.76 -1.99 -1.01
CA ALA A 69 17.07 -1.59 -0.52
C ALA A 69 16.99 -1.03 0.91
N ASN A 70 15.95 -0.21 1.17
CA ASN A 70 15.77 0.44 2.46
C ASN A 70 14.29 0.76 2.69
N TYR A 71 13.92 1.08 3.93
CA TYR A 71 12.62 1.62 4.30
C TYR A 71 12.76 2.59 5.46
N THR A 72 12.06 3.71 5.37
CA THR A 72 12.11 4.80 6.36
C THR A 72 10.69 5.09 6.84
N PRO A 73 10.37 4.95 8.14
CA PRO A 73 9.11 5.41 8.70
C PRO A 73 8.98 6.93 8.50
N VAL A 74 7.82 7.38 8.00
CA VAL A 74 7.54 8.81 7.79
C VAL A 74 6.39 9.32 8.64
N TYR A 75 5.63 8.44 9.25
CA TYR A 75 4.54 8.75 10.16
C TYR A 75 4.83 8.19 11.57
N PRO A 76 4.30 8.77 12.65
CA PRO A 76 3.46 9.98 12.74
C PRO A 76 4.34 11.20 13.04
N GLY A 77 4.31 12.23 12.24
CA GLY A 77 5.19 13.37 12.44
C GLY A 77 4.52 14.73 12.55
N GLY A 78 3.20 14.80 12.68
CA GLY A 78 2.50 16.09 12.61
C GLY A 78 2.65 16.74 11.23
N MET A 79 2.93 15.95 10.19
CA MET A 79 3.12 16.42 8.84
C MET A 79 1.86 17.01 8.27
N THR A 80 1.97 18.17 7.67
CA THR A 80 0.82 18.92 7.13
C THR A 80 1.04 19.27 5.66
N HIS A 81 -0.07 19.37 4.94
CA HIS A 81 -0.06 19.82 3.57
C HIS A 81 0.34 21.31 3.49
N PRO A 82 1.17 21.73 2.53
CA PRO A 82 1.68 23.11 2.47
C PRO A 82 0.58 24.15 2.20
N THR A 83 -0.50 23.77 1.54
CA THR A 83 -1.53 24.73 1.09
C THR A 83 -2.96 24.29 1.31
N LYS A 84 -3.24 23.00 1.58
CA LYS A 84 -4.59 22.48 1.76
C LYS A 84 -5.03 22.58 3.22
N HIS A 85 -6.29 22.93 3.41
CA HIS A 85 -6.93 22.89 4.72
C HIS A 85 -7.50 21.49 5.01
N ALA A 86 -7.65 21.20 6.30
CA ALA A 86 -8.29 19.97 6.75
C ALA A 86 -9.70 19.82 6.16
N LEU A 87 -10.07 18.59 5.87
CA LEU A 87 -11.36 18.21 5.28
C LEU A 87 -12.40 17.94 6.38
N GLY A 88 -13.64 17.64 6.00
CA GLY A 88 -14.70 17.26 6.94
C GLY A 88 -15.11 18.34 7.94
N GLY A 89 -14.85 19.61 7.63
CA GLY A 89 -15.19 20.74 8.53
C GLY A 89 -14.21 20.93 9.69
N LEU A 90 -13.07 20.23 9.69
CA LEU A 90 -11.99 20.45 10.64
C LEU A 90 -11.27 21.77 10.35
N SER A 91 -10.67 22.37 11.39
CA SER A 91 -9.89 23.60 11.24
C SER A 91 -8.39 23.30 11.13
N GLY A 92 -7.65 24.17 10.44
CA GLY A 92 -6.21 24.07 10.30
C GLY A 92 -5.76 23.46 8.98
N PRO A 93 -4.46 23.20 8.81
CA PRO A 93 -3.93 22.54 7.62
C PRO A 93 -4.33 21.06 7.59
N MET A 94 -4.44 20.49 6.40
CA MET A 94 -4.65 19.05 6.23
C MET A 94 -3.45 18.29 6.78
N MET A 95 -3.68 17.33 7.66
CA MET A 95 -2.64 16.45 8.19
C MET A 95 -2.52 15.19 7.36
N LEU A 96 -1.37 14.54 7.41
CA LEU A 96 -1.14 13.26 6.73
C LEU A 96 -2.16 12.19 7.19
N HIS A 97 -2.53 12.18 8.47
CA HIS A 97 -3.56 11.30 9.01
C HIS A 97 -4.93 11.43 8.30
N ASP A 98 -5.26 12.65 7.86
CA ASP A 98 -6.57 12.99 7.30
C ASP A 98 -6.60 12.98 5.77
N CYS A 99 -5.48 12.63 5.13
CA CYS A 99 -5.33 12.80 3.68
C CYS A 99 -6.28 11.92 2.85
N LEU A 100 -6.78 10.81 3.40
CA LEU A 100 -7.65 9.86 2.69
C LEU A 100 -9.14 10.19 2.78
N TRP A 101 -9.52 11.32 3.39
CA TRP A 101 -10.92 11.72 3.57
C TRP A 101 -11.73 11.78 2.27
N ASP A 102 -11.10 12.25 1.19
CA ASP A 102 -11.72 12.37 -0.15
C ASP A 102 -11.58 11.08 -0.99
N GLY A 103 -11.22 9.97 -0.35
CA GLY A 103 -11.01 8.68 -0.98
C GLY A 103 -9.55 8.41 -1.38
N PRO A 104 -9.27 7.17 -1.80
CA PRO A 104 -7.90 6.69 -1.96
C PRO A 104 -7.12 7.40 -3.08
N GLU A 105 -7.74 7.69 -4.22
CA GLU A 105 -7.04 8.27 -5.36
C GLU A 105 -6.51 9.68 -5.03
N GLN A 106 -7.38 10.56 -4.56
CA GLN A 106 -7.00 11.91 -4.18
C GLN A 106 -6.11 11.92 -2.93
N GLY A 107 -6.40 11.02 -1.99
CA GLY A 107 -5.63 10.87 -0.75
C GLY A 107 -4.18 10.46 -0.99
N MET A 108 -3.90 9.60 -1.96
CA MET A 108 -2.54 9.25 -2.35
C MET A 108 -1.73 10.46 -2.87
N GLU A 109 -2.37 11.34 -3.65
CA GLU A 109 -1.71 12.57 -4.11
C GLU A 109 -1.43 13.51 -2.94
N TYR A 110 -2.41 13.71 -2.03
CA TYR A 110 -2.19 14.52 -0.83
C TYR A 110 -1.08 13.94 0.07
N ALA A 111 -1.07 12.62 0.29
CA ALA A 111 -0.03 11.98 1.07
C ALA A 111 1.36 12.20 0.47
N LYS A 112 1.50 12.06 -0.84
CA LYS A 112 2.73 12.32 -1.57
C LYS A 112 3.19 13.78 -1.39
N GLU A 113 2.30 14.76 -1.62
CA GLU A 113 2.61 16.19 -1.46
C GLU A 113 3.00 16.52 -0.01
N ILE A 114 2.30 15.96 0.98
CA ILE A 114 2.60 16.17 2.40
C ILE A 114 3.98 15.60 2.75
N VAL A 115 4.26 14.35 2.36
CA VAL A 115 5.54 13.71 2.69
C VAL A 115 6.69 14.42 2.00
N GLU A 116 6.59 14.73 0.70
CA GLU A 116 7.61 15.45 -0.03
C GLU A 116 7.90 16.82 0.57
N TYR A 117 6.87 17.60 0.92
CA TYR A 117 7.01 18.91 1.53
C TYR A 117 7.72 18.86 2.89
N ASN A 118 7.35 17.90 3.75
CA ASN A 118 7.86 17.85 5.13
C ASN A 118 9.20 17.14 5.27
N THR A 119 9.54 16.24 4.33
CA THR A 119 10.75 15.39 4.44
C THR A 119 11.75 15.61 3.31
N GLY A 120 11.32 16.20 2.20
CA GLY A 120 12.13 16.28 0.96
C GLY A 120 12.23 14.95 0.21
N MET A 121 11.61 13.88 0.69
CA MET A 121 11.63 12.57 0.02
C MET A 121 10.58 12.53 -1.08
N HIS A 122 11.01 12.31 -2.31
CA HIS A 122 10.12 12.17 -3.46
C HIS A 122 9.64 10.72 -3.60
N ALA A 123 8.34 10.51 -3.89
CA ALA A 123 7.78 9.20 -4.17
C ALA A 123 7.45 9.04 -5.67
N ASP A 124 7.98 7.99 -6.31
CA ASP A 124 7.63 7.60 -7.69
C ASP A 124 6.23 6.96 -7.77
N ALA A 125 5.80 6.33 -6.68
CA ALA A 125 4.49 5.71 -6.54
C ALA A 125 4.01 5.76 -5.10
N VAL A 126 2.68 5.65 -4.93
CA VAL A 126 2.03 5.52 -3.61
C VAL A 126 1.20 4.26 -3.60
N VAL A 127 1.26 3.48 -2.54
CA VAL A 127 0.43 2.30 -2.33
C VAL A 127 -0.30 2.41 -1.00
N ILE A 128 -1.61 2.18 -1.02
CA ILE A 128 -2.42 1.96 0.18
C ILE A 128 -2.57 0.47 0.39
N ILE A 129 -2.33 0.01 1.60
CA ILE A 129 -2.62 -1.36 2.03
C ILE A 129 -3.58 -1.24 3.20
N TYR A 130 -4.81 -1.70 2.99
CA TYR A 130 -5.79 -1.79 4.05
C TYR A 130 -5.51 -2.99 4.96
N ASP A 131 -5.93 -2.91 6.21
CA ASP A 131 -5.80 -3.97 7.21
C ASP A 131 -6.29 -5.33 6.70
N ASP A 132 -7.48 -5.40 6.06
CA ASP A 132 -8.00 -6.63 5.42
C ASP A 132 -7.02 -7.26 4.43
N GLY A 133 -6.38 -6.43 3.58
CA GLY A 133 -5.43 -6.92 2.59
C GLY A 133 -4.13 -7.42 3.21
N LEU A 134 -3.65 -6.74 4.25
CA LEU A 134 -2.46 -7.14 4.97
C LEU A 134 -2.69 -8.42 5.78
N ASP A 135 -3.85 -8.53 6.42
CA ASP A 135 -4.25 -9.71 7.18
C ASP A 135 -4.43 -10.94 6.27
N ALA A 136 -5.01 -10.77 5.08
CA ALA A 136 -5.11 -11.85 4.09
C ALA A 136 -3.72 -12.37 3.67
N ILE A 137 -2.74 -11.48 3.47
CA ILE A 137 -1.36 -11.86 3.18
C ILE A 137 -0.75 -12.63 4.35
N ILE A 138 -0.90 -12.15 5.58
CA ILE A 138 -0.41 -12.80 6.81
C ILE A 138 -1.00 -14.19 6.96
N ASP A 139 -2.31 -14.31 6.82
CA ASP A 139 -3.04 -15.58 6.98
C ASP A 139 -2.60 -16.62 5.95
N SER A 140 -2.25 -16.20 4.74
CA SER A 140 -1.80 -17.10 3.67
C SER A 140 -0.47 -17.80 3.95
N ILE A 141 0.35 -17.23 4.84
CA ILE A 141 1.70 -17.72 5.14
C ILE A 141 1.88 -18.22 6.57
N ARG A 142 0.79 -18.39 7.29
CA ARG A 142 0.86 -18.93 8.66
C ARG A 142 1.52 -20.31 8.72
N PRO A 143 2.23 -20.62 9.79
CA PRO A 143 2.46 -19.80 10.96
C PRO A 143 3.45 -18.65 10.69
N LEU A 144 3.08 -17.44 11.09
CA LEU A 144 3.96 -16.29 11.09
C LEU A 144 4.79 -16.28 12.40
N LYS A 145 6.07 -15.97 12.28
CA LYS A 145 6.94 -15.77 13.46
C LYS A 145 7.27 -14.28 13.57
N VAL A 146 6.98 -13.71 14.72
CA VAL A 146 7.38 -12.36 15.10
C VAL A 146 8.45 -12.48 16.17
N ASP A 147 9.64 -11.96 15.92
CA ASP A 147 10.83 -12.12 16.79
C ASP A 147 11.08 -13.57 17.22
N GLY A 148 10.87 -14.51 16.28
CA GLY A 148 11.06 -15.95 16.50
C GLY A 148 9.89 -16.66 17.17
N VAL A 149 8.88 -15.97 17.66
CA VAL A 149 7.69 -16.50 18.32
C VAL A 149 6.54 -16.63 17.34
N VAL A 150 5.89 -17.79 17.27
CA VAL A 150 4.69 -18.00 16.44
C VAL A 150 3.54 -17.18 16.98
N THR A 151 2.87 -16.46 16.09
CA THR A 151 1.70 -15.64 16.43
C THR A 151 0.53 -15.92 15.49
N ASN A 152 -0.69 -15.78 16.03
CA ASN A 152 -1.95 -15.78 15.29
C ASN A 152 -2.64 -14.39 15.30
N LEU A 153 -1.94 -13.36 15.76
CA LEU A 153 -2.46 -12.00 15.81
C LEU A 153 -2.66 -11.44 14.41
N SER A 154 -3.62 -10.52 14.28
CA SER A 154 -3.80 -9.67 13.09
C SER A 154 -2.62 -8.71 12.91
N SER A 155 -2.53 -8.09 11.74
CA SER A 155 -1.52 -7.05 11.48
C SER A 155 -1.61 -5.91 12.49
N VAL A 156 -2.82 -5.42 12.72
CA VAL A 156 -3.11 -4.34 13.67
C VAL A 156 -2.74 -4.76 15.10
N ASP A 157 -3.09 -5.97 15.52
CA ASP A 157 -2.78 -6.46 16.88
C ASP A 157 -1.28 -6.65 17.09
N ILE A 158 -0.53 -7.11 16.08
CA ILE A 158 0.94 -7.20 16.16
C ILE A 158 1.55 -5.82 16.43
N VAL A 159 1.09 -4.78 15.71
CA VAL A 159 1.56 -3.41 15.92
C VAL A 159 1.15 -2.90 17.29
N ARG A 160 -0.14 -3.00 17.63
CA ARG A 160 -0.70 -2.52 18.91
C ARG A 160 -0.07 -3.18 20.13
N GLN A 161 0.33 -4.45 20.01
CA GLN A 161 0.98 -5.16 21.11
C GLN A 161 2.40 -4.62 21.41
N ASN A 162 3.07 -4.08 20.40
CA ASN A 162 4.44 -3.62 20.48
C ASN A 162 4.58 -2.11 20.73
N ASP A 163 3.61 -1.29 20.32
CA ASP A 163 3.68 0.15 20.47
C ASP A 163 3.32 0.64 21.89
N ASN A 164 3.76 1.85 22.22
CA ASN A 164 3.53 2.48 23.54
C ASN A 164 2.28 3.35 23.60
N TYR A 165 1.44 3.37 22.55
CA TYR A 165 0.23 4.19 22.54
C TYR A 165 -0.88 3.58 23.38
N ALA A 166 -1.28 4.28 24.43
CA ALA A 166 -2.27 3.81 25.41
C ALA A 166 -3.74 4.11 25.00
N GLY A 167 -3.96 4.84 23.90
CA GLY A 167 -5.28 5.37 23.53
C GLY A 167 -6.16 4.45 22.71
N TYR A 168 -5.74 3.22 22.41
CA TYR A 168 -6.58 2.27 21.67
C TYR A 168 -7.82 1.85 22.45
N ALA A 169 -8.98 1.91 21.80
CA ALA A 169 -10.23 1.44 22.41
C ALA A 169 -10.13 -0.06 22.75
N GLY A 170 -10.54 -0.40 24.00
CA GLY A 170 -10.49 -1.79 24.48
C GLY A 170 -9.12 -2.30 24.88
N ARG A 171 -8.10 -1.49 24.85
CA ARG A 171 -6.77 -1.86 25.36
C ARG A 171 -6.75 -1.77 26.88
N ASP A 172 -6.45 -2.89 27.53
CA ASP A 172 -6.18 -2.89 28.96
C ASP A 172 -4.92 -2.07 29.25
N SER A 173 -5.01 -1.13 30.20
CA SER A 173 -3.94 -0.22 30.58
C SER A 173 -2.64 -0.89 31.10
N GLY A 174 -2.61 -2.22 31.14
CA GLY A 174 -1.45 -3.02 31.54
C GLY A 174 -0.65 -3.67 30.42
N ILE A 175 -1.12 -3.58 29.16
CA ILE A 175 -0.47 -4.22 28.00
C ILE A 175 -0.08 -3.12 27.00
N THR A 176 0.88 -2.30 27.36
CA THR A 176 1.54 -1.41 26.41
C THR A 176 2.92 -1.94 26.07
N GLY A 177 3.21 -2.13 24.80
CA GLY A 177 4.57 -2.20 24.33
C GLY A 177 5.32 -0.91 24.68
N ASN A 178 6.59 -0.90 24.48
CA ASN A 178 7.46 0.24 24.79
C ASN A 178 8.13 0.86 23.56
N MET A 179 7.71 0.44 22.38
CA MET A 179 8.24 0.92 21.10
C MET A 179 7.48 2.16 20.62
N SER A 180 8.12 3.00 19.82
CA SER A 180 7.37 3.94 18.99
C SER A 180 6.49 3.19 18.02
N ARG A 181 5.40 3.80 17.54
CA ARG A 181 4.53 3.16 16.52
C ARG A 181 5.32 2.74 15.28
N GLY A 182 6.24 3.59 14.81
CA GLY A 182 7.12 3.28 13.70
C GLY A 182 7.95 2.01 13.94
N ASP A 183 8.58 1.87 15.11
CA ASP A 183 9.35 0.69 15.47
C ASP A 183 8.46 -0.55 15.61
N ALA A 184 7.26 -0.41 16.15
CA ALA A 184 6.29 -1.50 16.29
C ALA A 184 5.85 -2.05 14.92
N VAL A 185 5.67 -1.19 13.91
CA VAL A 185 5.39 -1.65 12.54
C VAL A 185 6.61 -2.30 11.90
N LEU A 186 7.83 -1.85 12.20
CA LEU A 186 9.03 -2.52 11.71
C LEU A 186 9.16 -3.97 12.19
N VAL A 187 8.59 -4.30 13.35
CA VAL A 187 8.49 -5.69 13.84
C VAL A 187 7.69 -6.54 12.84
N LEU A 188 6.54 -6.06 12.38
CA LEU A 188 5.72 -6.73 11.38
C LEU A 188 6.43 -6.81 10.02
N VAL A 189 7.03 -5.71 9.56
CA VAL A 189 7.78 -5.67 8.28
C VAL A 189 8.93 -6.68 8.30
N LYS A 190 9.67 -6.79 9.40
CA LYS A 190 10.74 -7.79 9.55
C LYS A 190 10.20 -9.21 9.51
N ALA A 191 9.07 -9.48 10.18
CA ALA A 191 8.45 -10.80 10.18
C ALA A 191 8.01 -11.24 8.78
N LEU A 192 7.41 -10.33 8.00
CA LEU A 192 7.02 -10.58 6.61
C LEU A 192 8.25 -10.74 5.70
N SER A 193 9.28 -9.91 5.87
CA SER A 193 10.54 -10.02 5.14
C SER A 193 11.23 -11.36 5.41
N GLU A 194 11.26 -11.82 6.66
CA GLU A 194 11.83 -13.11 7.01
C GLU A 194 11.01 -14.27 6.41
N ALA A 195 9.68 -14.18 6.46
CA ALA A 195 8.80 -15.17 5.85
C ALA A 195 9.00 -15.25 4.32
N SER A 196 9.28 -14.13 3.67
CA SER A 196 9.49 -14.06 2.21
C SER A 196 10.80 -14.66 1.72
N LYS A 197 11.71 -15.03 2.63
CA LYS A 197 12.93 -15.80 2.28
C LYS A 197 12.61 -17.25 1.91
N ASP A 198 11.47 -17.76 2.35
CA ASP A 198 10.94 -19.04 1.87
C ASP A 198 10.27 -18.83 0.50
N PRO A 199 10.74 -19.47 -0.59
CA PRO A 199 10.20 -19.28 -1.92
C PRO A 199 8.71 -19.60 -2.03
N ILE A 200 8.22 -20.61 -1.28
CA ILE A 200 6.81 -21.01 -1.29
C ILE A 200 5.95 -19.93 -0.64
N LYS A 201 6.38 -19.40 0.51
CA LYS A 201 5.68 -18.30 1.18
C LYS A 201 5.71 -17.04 0.34
N LYS A 202 6.84 -16.70 -0.27
CA LYS A 202 6.98 -15.55 -1.16
C LYS A 202 5.99 -15.63 -2.33
N ASP A 203 5.90 -16.77 -3.00
CA ASP A 203 4.95 -16.98 -4.11
C ASP A 203 3.49 -16.85 -3.61
N THR A 204 3.17 -17.43 -2.45
CA THR A 204 1.85 -17.34 -1.83
C THR A 204 1.50 -15.89 -1.49
N MET A 205 2.40 -15.15 -0.84
CA MET A 205 2.21 -13.72 -0.55
C MET A 205 1.93 -12.91 -1.82
N THR A 206 2.70 -13.18 -2.88
CA THR A 206 2.55 -12.49 -4.16
C THR A 206 1.18 -12.74 -4.79
N LYS A 207 0.71 -14.00 -4.79
CA LYS A 207 -0.61 -14.37 -5.32
C LYS A 207 -1.74 -13.69 -4.54
N VAL A 208 -1.68 -13.74 -3.21
CA VAL A 208 -2.69 -13.12 -2.36
C VAL A 208 -2.66 -11.59 -2.50
N ALA A 209 -1.49 -10.97 -2.58
CA ALA A 209 -1.40 -9.53 -2.83
C ALA A 209 -2.06 -9.11 -4.15
N ILE A 210 -1.93 -9.91 -5.22
CA ILE A 210 -2.62 -9.66 -6.49
C ILE A 210 -4.15 -9.82 -6.34
N GLU A 211 -4.61 -10.81 -5.59
CA GLU A 211 -6.03 -10.98 -5.28
C GLU A 211 -6.59 -9.80 -4.49
N GLU A 212 -5.88 -9.36 -3.45
CA GLU A 212 -6.28 -8.24 -2.61
C GLU A 212 -6.24 -6.90 -3.37
N TYR A 213 -5.31 -6.74 -4.32
CA TYR A 213 -5.34 -5.63 -5.27
C TYR A 213 -6.59 -5.66 -6.14
N SER A 214 -6.99 -6.82 -6.63
CA SER A 214 -8.21 -6.96 -7.44
C SER A 214 -9.50 -6.69 -6.67
N LYS A 215 -9.49 -6.93 -5.34
CA LYS A 215 -10.60 -6.62 -4.42
C LYS A 215 -10.62 -5.17 -3.95
N GLY A 216 -9.56 -4.39 -4.24
CA GLY A 216 -9.41 -3.00 -3.77
C GLY A 216 -8.93 -2.90 -2.32
N ASN A 217 -8.43 -3.97 -1.72
CA ASN A 217 -7.79 -3.95 -0.41
C ASN A 217 -6.31 -3.54 -0.48
N ILE A 218 -5.77 -3.48 -1.69
CA ILE A 218 -4.52 -2.80 -2.04
C ILE A 218 -4.82 -1.88 -3.21
N VAL A 219 -4.41 -0.62 -3.13
CA VAL A 219 -4.58 0.38 -4.19
C VAL A 219 -3.24 1.05 -4.45
N MET A 220 -2.91 1.33 -5.70
CA MET A 220 -1.64 1.97 -6.05
C MET A 220 -1.79 3.05 -7.10
N SER A 221 -1.08 4.15 -6.92
CA SER A 221 -0.92 5.22 -7.90
C SER A 221 0.57 5.33 -8.30
N PRO A 222 0.92 5.41 -9.59
CA PRO A 222 0.03 5.29 -10.75
C PRO A 222 -0.59 3.91 -10.90
N SER A 223 -1.84 3.88 -11.36
CA SER A 223 -2.57 2.63 -11.62
C SER A 223 -1.80 1.72 -12.58
N GLY A 224 -1.77 0.43 -12.29
CA GLY A 224 -1.02 -0.57 -13.05
C GLY A 224 0.44 -0.78 -12.61
N SER A 225 1.02 0.13 -11.82
CA SER A 225 2.39 -0.03 -11.27
C SER A 225 2.50 -1.29 -10.40
N PHE A 226 1.46 -1.59 -9.60
CA PHE A 226 1.42 -2.78 -8.77
C PHE A 226 1.50 -4.06 -9.59
N ILE A 227 0.66 -4.19 -10.61
CA ILE A 227 0.64 -5.38 -11.47
C ILE A 227 1.96 -5.55 -12.21
N LYS A 228 2.55 -4.44 -12.71
CA LYS A 228 3.89 -4.47 -13.34
C LYS A 228 4.96 -4.99 -12.37
N LEU A 229 4.97 -4.45 -11.15
CA LEU A 229 5.93 -4.85 -10.12
C LEU A 229 5.78 -6.35 -9.79
N MET A 230 4.55 -6.79 -9.55
CA MET A 230 4.26 -8.19 -9.19
C MET A 230 4.55 -9.15 -10.34
N ALA A 231 4.22 -8.80 -11.59
CA ALA A 231 4.52 -9.61 -12.76
C ALA A 231 6.04 -9.82 -12.93
N THR A 232 6.83 -8.75 -12.82
CA THR A 232 8.29 -8.84 -12.94
C THR A 232 8.90 -9.70 -11.83
N LYS A 233 8.46 -9.52 -10.58
CA LYS A 233 8.95 -10.31 -9.43
C LYS A 233 8.46 -11.76 -9.46
N GLY A 234 7.29 -12.03 -10.00
CA GLY A 234 6.79 -13.38 -10.23
C GLY A 234 7.59 -14.13 -11.30
N PHE A 235 8.01 -13.46 -12.37
CA PHE A 235 8.88 -14.07 -13.40
C PHE A 235 10.30 -14.35 -12.90
N GLU A 236 10.88 -13.49 -12.06
CA GLU A 236 12.19 -13.71 -11.45
C GLU A 236 12.20 -14.94 -10.50
N SER A 237 11.06 -15.30 -9.93
CA SER A 237 10.93 -16.49 -9.06
C SER A 237 10.82 -17.80 -9.81
N LEU A 238 10.60 -17.75 -11.14
CA LEU A 238 10.46 -18.91 -12.03
C LEU A 238 11.73 -19.17 -12.87
N SER A 239 12.70 -18.29 -12.84
CA SER A 239 14.01 -18.40 -13.51
C SER A 239 15.09 -18.85 -12.54
#